data_3ceebc9522ab8514a6ec467de73d2a07
#
_entry.id   3ceebc9522ab8514a6ec467de73d2a07
#
_cell.length_a   1.000
_cell.length_b   1.000
_cell.length_c   1.000
_cell.angle_alpha   90.00
_cell.angle_beta   90.00
_cell.angle_gamma   90.00
#
_symmetry.space_group_name_H-M   'P 1'
#
loop_
_entity.id
_entity.type
_entity.pdbx_description
1 polymer ?
#
loop_
_entity_poly.entity_id
_entity_poly.type
_entity_poly.pdbx_seq_one_letter_code
_entity_poly.pdbx_strand_id
1 'polypeptide(L)'
;MEKILLKDGCVGLSGSDFAKTEQDAEWVELRASWERLGNEKWQQAARAQELSNFHKAHKYCGYCGGHMSPSTEISLKCEDCRREIWPALSPAMVVLVTRNHGEEALLVHAANFKHAAVHALVAGFVETGETLEQCVAREVKEETSLEIDRIRYIGSQSWPFPGQMMIGFTAEYKSGEIKLSDGELTSAGWFTRENHPPLPSQPSLSRHIIDLWLTHKL
;
A
#
# COMPACT_ATOMS: atom_id res chain seq x y z
N MET A 1 -13.12 -6.96 -2.30
CA MET A 1 -12.76 -5.56 -2.60
C MET A 1 -13.62 -4.66 -1.73
N GLU A 2 -13.00 -3.70 -1.10
CA GLU A 2 -13.67 -2.80 -0.17
C GLU A 2 -14.46 -1.74 -0.95
N LYS A 3 -15.76 -1.66 -0.67
CA LYS A 3 -16.66 -0.72 -1.31
C LYS A 3 -17.11 0.35 -0.33
N ILE A 4 -17.20 1.55 -0.82
CA ILE A 4 -17.78 2.70 -0.13
C ILE A 4 -19.00 3.20 -0.88
N LEU A 5 -19.91 3.84 -0.17
CA LEU A 5 -21.09 4.47 -0.73
C LEU A 5 -20.79 5.94 -1.02
N LEU A 6 -21.02 6.40 -2.25
CA LEU A 6 -20.78 7.78 -2.66
C LEU A 6 -22.07 8.46 -3.10
N LYS A 7 -22.29 9.69 -2.60
CA LYS A 7 -23.29 10.61 -3.09
C LYS A 7 -22.78 12.05 -2.91
N ASP A 8 -22.73 12.81 -3.99
CA ASP A 8 -22.35 14.25 -3.98
C ASP A 8 -21.04 14.56 -3.24
N GLY A 9 -20.06 13.63 -3.34
CA GLY A 9 -18.78 13.76 -2.65
C GLY A 9 -18.81 13.45 -1.14
N CYS A 10 -19.93 12.98 -0.61
CA CYS A 10 -20.03 12.39 0.72
C CYS A 10 -19.72 10.88 0.66
N VAL A 11 -19.15 10.35 1.74
CA VAL A 11 -18.71 8.95 1.85
C VAL A 11 -19.45 8.26 2.98
N GLY A 12 -20.04 7.10 2.69
CA GLY A 12 -20.64 6.22 3.68
C GLY A 12 -19.99 4.83 3.66
N LEU A 13 -19.94 4.20 4.82
CA LEU A 13 -19.50 2.79 4.95
C LEU A 13 -20.73 1.88 5.07
N SER A 14 -20.57 0.60 4.72
CA SER A 14 -21.60 -0.40 4.90
C SER A 14 -22.05 -0.47 6.37
N GLY A 15 -23.35 -0.32 6.63
CA GLY A 15 -23.93 -0.31 7.97
C GLY A 15 -23.95 1.05 8.67
N SER A 16 -23.41 2.11 8.04
CA SER A 16 -23.54 3.49 8.53
C SER A 16 -24.98 4.01 8.36
N ASP A 17 -25.34 5.05 9.11
CA ASP A 17 -26.64 5.69 8.95
C ASP A 17 -26.80 6.32 7.57
N PHE A 18 -25.72 6.84 7.00
CA PHE A 18 -25.67 7.32 5.62
C PHE A 18 -26.12 6.22 4.63
N ALA A 19 -25.63 4.99 4.79
CA ALA A 19 -26.00 3.87 3.92
C ALA A 19 -27.48 3.44 4.06
N LYS A 20 -28.14 3.79 5.16
CA LYS A 20 -29.57 3.50 5.40
C LYS A 20 -30.49 4.57 4.84
N THR A 21 -30.04 5.81 4.74
CA THR A 21 -30.87 6.97 4.42
C THR A 21 -30.75 7.43 2.96
N GLU A 22 -29.64 7.11 2.30
CA GLU A 22 -29.35 7.62 0.95
C GLU A 22 -29.65 6.57 -0.14
N GLN A 23 -30.88 6.60 -0.67
CA GLN A 23 -31.36 5.61 -1.66
C GLN A 23 -30.70 5.73 -3.04
N ASP A 24 -30.20 6.92 -3.41
CA ASP A 24 -29.58 7.19 -4.71
C ASP A 24 -28.04 7.14 -4.68
N ALA A 25 -27.47 6.64 -3.59
CA ALA A 25 -26.03 6.54 -3.44
C ALA A 25 -25.46 5.33 -4.17
N GLU A 26 -24.31 5.50 -4.82
CA GLU A 26 -23.63 4.47 -5.60
C GLU A 26 -22.56 3.75 -4.78
N TRP A 27 -22.52 2.41 -4.84
CA TRP A 27 -21.44 1.61 -4.29
C TRP A 27 -20.24 1.57 -5.23
N VAL A 28 -19.13 2.16 -4.81
CA VAL A 28 -17.88 2.17 -5.57
C VAL A 28 -16.76 1.50 -4.79
N GLU A 29 -15.78 0.96 -5.51
CA GLU A 29 -14.56 0.46 -4.90
C GLU A 29 -13.74 1.63 -4.35
N LEU A 30 -13.27 1.51 -3.08
CA LEU A 30 -12.49 2.56 -2.43
C LEU A 30 -11.27 2.96 -3.27
N ARG A 31 -10.56 1.98 -3.85
CA ARG A 31 -9.39 2.26 -4.70
C ARG A 31 -9.74 3.11 -5.93
N ALA A 32 -10.84 2.79 -6.61
CA ALA A 32 -11.29 3.50 -7.81
C ALA A 32 -11.94 4.87 -7.51
N SER A 33 -12.31 5.14 -6.26
CA SER A 33 -12.99 6.38 -5.88
C SER A 33 -12.08 7.60 -5.78
N TRP A 34 -10.75 7.42 -5.84
CA TRP A 34 -9.79 8.50 -5.65
C TRP A 34 -9.97 9.66 -6.64
N GLU A 35 -10.19 9.37 -7.92
CA GLU A 35 -10.42 10.40 -8.95
C GLU A 35 -11.67 11.24 -8.66
N ARG A 36 -12.69 10.66 -8.03
CA ARG A 36 -13.95 11.34 -7.67
C ARG A 36 -13.85 12.12 -6.36
N LEU A 37 -13.05 11.62 -5.39
CA LEU A 37 -12.95 12.19 -4.04
C LEU A 37 -11.80 13.18 -3.89
N GLY A 38 -10.73 13.02 -4.66
CA GLY A 38 -9.46 13.69 -4.40
C GLY A 38 -8.75 13.12 -3.17
N ASN A 39 -7.51 13.57 -2.96
CA ASN A 39 -6.61 12.95 -1.98
C ASN A 39 -7.12 13.02 -0.53
N GLU A 40 -7.58 14.17 -0.08
CA GLU A 40 -7.98 14.36 1.33
C GLU A 40 -9.21 13.51 1.71
N LYS A 41 -10.29 13.58 0.93
CA LYS A 41 -11.51 12.80 1.19
C LYS A 41 -11.26 11.30 1.03
N TRP A 42 -10.42 10.92 0.07
CA TRP A 42 -10.04 9.53 -0.10
C TRP A 42 -9.29 8.98 1.12
N GLN A 43 -8.35 9.74 1.68
CA GLN A 43 -7.63 9.34 2.91
C GLN A 43 -8.57 9.23 4.12
N GLN A 44 -9.55 10.12 4.24
CA GLN A 44 -10.58 10.04 5.29
C GLN A 44 -11.44 8.78 5.12
N ALA A 45 -11.85 8.46 3.90
CA ALA A 45 -12.60 7.25 3.59
C ALA A 45 -11.78 5.97 3.87
N ALA A 46 -10.50 5.97 3.49
CA ALA A 46 -9.56 4.90 3.76
C ALA A 46 -9.40 4.64 5.28
N ARG A 47 -9.15 5.70 6.06
CA ARG A 47 -9.08 5.62 7.52
C ARG A 47 -10.38 5.06 8.13
N ALA A 48 -11.52 5.55 7.70
CA ALA A 48 -12.81 5.08 8.20
C ALA A 48 -13.02 3.59 7.87
N GLN A 49 -12.64 3.15 6.67
CA GLN A 49 -12.72 1.74 6.27
C GLN A 49 -11.80 0.85 7.11
N GLU A 50 -10.56 1.27 7.36
CA GLU A 50 -9.62 0.53 8.22
C GLU A 50 -10.14 0.39 9.65
N LEU A 51 -10.65 1.46 10.25
CA LEU A 51 -11.25 1.41 11.59
C LEU A 51 -12.49 0.51 11.63
N SER A 52 -13.34 0.56 10.61
CA SER A 52 -14.49 -0.34 10.50
C SER A 52 -14.06 -1.81 10.42
N ASN A 53 -13.04 -2.12 9.64
CA ASN A 53 -12.49 -3.47 9.52
C ASN A 53 -11.87 -3.94 10.86
N PHE A 54 -11.12 -3.08 11.53
CA PHE A 54 -10.56 -3.35 12.85
C PHE A 54 -11.65 -3.71 13.88
N HIS A 55 -12.72 -2.92 13.96
CA HIS A 55 -13.84 -3.18 14.87
C HIS A 55 -14.57 -4.49 14.54
N LYS A 56 -14.76 -4.79 13.24
CA LYS A 56 -15.41 -6.04 12.81
C LYS A 56 -14.58 -7.28 13.12
N ALA A 57 -13.26 -7.18 12.99
CA ALA A 57 -12.33 -8.29 13.19
C ALA A 57 -12.05 -8.59 14.66
N HIS A 58 -12.15 -7.60 15.55
CA HIS A 58 -11.75 -7.71 16.94
C HIS A 58 -12.94 -7.65 17.91
N LYS A 59 -13.93 -8.52 17.71
CA LYS A 59 -15.09 -8.64 18.62
C LYS A 59 -14.76 -9.28 19.95
N TYR A 60 -13.73 -10.12 19.99
CA TYR A 60 -13.29 -10.85 21.17
C TYR A 60 -11.80 -10.65 21.44
N CYS A 61 -11.43 -10.63 22.71
CA CYS A 61 -10.05 -10.46 23.15
C CYS A 61 -9.21 -11.69 22.79
N GLY A 62 -8.13 -11.48 22.04
CA GLY A 62 -7.20 -12.55 21.67
C GLY A 62 -6.41 -13.15 22.85
N TYR A 63 -6.50 -12.55 24.04
CA TYR A 63 -5.83 -13.04 25.24
C TYR A 63 -6.74 -13.90 26.15
N CYS A 64 -7.97 -13.42 26.45
CA CYS A 64 -8.85 -14.10 27.37
C CYS A 64 -10.20 -14.53 26.79
N GLY A 65 -10.49 -14.19 25.54
CA GLY A 65 -11.77 -14.49 24.89
C GLY A 65 -12.93 -13.56 25.25
N GLY A 66 -12.75 -12.63 26.21
CA GLY A 66 -13.78 -11.69 26.64
C GLY A 66 -14.20 -10.71 25.54
N HIS A 67 -15.37 -10.10 25.66
CA HIS A 67 -15.89 -9.16 24.69
C HIS A 67 -15.05 -7.88 24.62
N MET A 68 -14.90 -7.34 23.42
CA MET A 68 -14.18 -6.08 23.16
C MET A 68 -15.17 -4.96 22.86
N SER A 69 -15.04 -3.84 23.58
CA SER A 69 -15.87 -2.65 23.41
C SER A 69 -15.03 -1.43 23.04
N PRO A 70 -15.57 -0.46 22.29
CA PRO A 70 -14.88 0.80 21.97
C PRO A 70 -14.43 1.51 23.26
N SER A 71 -13.14 1.89 23.33
CA SER A 71 -12.55 2.69 24.43
C SER A 71 -12.29 4.12 24.00
N THR A 72 -11.78 4.26 22.79
CA THR A 72 -11.62 5.56 22.10
C THR A 72 -12.12 5.41 20.67
N GLU A 73 -12.01 6.48 19.87
CA GLU A 73 -12.32 6.42 18.42
C GLU A 73 -11.51 5.35 17.68
N ILE A 74 -10.29 5.06 18.14
CA ILE A 74 -9.32 4.19 17.45
C ILE A 74 -8.89 2.97 18.26
N SER A 75 -9.51 2.70 19.44
CA SER A 75 -9.11 1.57 20.27
C SER A 75 -10.30 0.79 20.80
N LEU A 76 -10.06 -0.50 21.05
CA LEU A 76 -10.98 -1.41 21.71
C LEU A 76 -10.39 -1.90 23.02
N LYS A 77 -11.25 -2.06 24.05
CA LYS A 77 -10.87 -2.54 25.38
C LYS A 77 -11.67 -3.76 25.77
N CYS A 78 -10.99 -4.76 26.30
CA CYS A 78 -11.64 -5.96 26.81
C CYS A 78 -12.42 -5.66 28.09
N GLU A 79 -13.66 -6.09 28.14
CA GLU A 79 -14.54 -5.91 29.31
C GLU A 79 -14.03 -6.71 30.50
N ASP A 80 -13.48 -7.91 30.29
CA ASP A 80 -13.02 -8.83 31.34
C ASP A 80 -11.61 -8.49 31.83
N CYS A 81 -10.59 -8.65 30.97
CA CYS A 81 -9.18 -8.49 31.38
C CYS A 81 -8.64 -7.06 31.23
N ARG A 82 -9.44 -6.12 30.76
CA ARG A 82 -9.14 -4.69 30.60
C ARG A 82 -7.99 -4.37 29.64
N ARG A 83 -7.49 -5.36 28.89
CA ARG A 83 -6.48 -5.16 27.84
C ARG A 83 -7.05 -4.28 26.74
N GLU A 84 -6.28 -3.31 26.31
CA GLU A 84 -6.63 -2.39 25.23
C GLU A 84 -5.78 -2.67 24.00
N ILE A 85 -6.38 -2.56 22.81
CA ILE A 85 -5.72 -2.79 21.51
C ILE A 85 -6.04 -1.67 20.54
N TRP A 86 -5.14 -1.43 19.61
CA TRP A 86 -5.22 -0.46 18.52
C TRP A 86 -5.06 -1.16 17.16
N PRO A 87 -5.50 -0.55 16.06
CA PRO A 87 -5.21 -1.06 14.72
C PRO A 87 -3.71 -1.28 14.52
N ALA A 88 -3.33 -2.49 14.16
CA ALA A 88 -1.96 -2.81 13.79
C ALA A 88 -1.79 -2.67 12.28
N LEU A 89 -0.85 -1.81 11.85
CA LEU A 89 -0.49 -1.67 10.45
C LEU A 89 0.69 -2.58 10.13
N SER A 90 0.63 -3.31 9.02
CA SER A 90 1.76 -4.09 8.52
C SER A 90 2.71 -3.16 7.77
N PRO A 91 3.96 -2.98 8.22
CA PRO A 91 4.93 -2.19 7.48
C PRO A 91 5.33 -2.92 6.20
N ALA A 92 5.32 -2.19 5.08
CA ALA A 92 5.75 -2.69 3.79
C ALA A 92 6.58 -1.62 3.08
N MET A 93 7.66 -2.03 2.41
CA MET A 93 8.46 -1.11 1.62
C MET A 93 8.00 -1.10 0.16
N VAL A 94 8.32 -0.02 -0.55
CA VAL A 94 8.28 0.09 -2.01
C VAL A 94 9.51 0.86 -2.46
N VAL A 95 10.24 0.38 -3.48
CA VAL A 95 11.52 0.99 -3.88
C VAL A 95 11.64 1.20 -5.38
N LEU A 96 12.02 2.42 -5.76
CA LEU A 96 12.49 2.75 -7.12
C LEU A 96 13.99 2.52 -7.19
N VAL A 97 14.40 1.50 -7.93
CA VAL A 97 15.83 1.26 -8.21
C VAL A 97 16.18 1.90 -9.55
N THR A 98 17.23 2.72 -9.56
CA THR A 98 17.69 3.40 -10.76
C THR A 98 19.13 3.02 -11.14
N ARG A 99 19.47 3.18 -12.41
CA ARG A 99 20.83 3.05 -12.92
C ARG A 99 21.13 4.15 -13.97
N ASN A 100 22.36 4.19 -14.47
CA ASN A 100 22.78 5.16 -15.47
C ASN A 100 22.47 6.61 -15.05
N HIS A 101 22.87 6.99 -13.81
CA HIS A 101 22.63 8.33 -13.26
C HIS A 101 21.13 8.71 -13.19
N GLY A 102 20.26 7.72 -12.96
CA GLY A 102 18.82 7.95 -12.83
C GLY A 102 18.03 7.93 -14.14
N GLU A 103 18.69 7.70 -15.28
CA GLU A 103 18.03 7.68 -16.60
C GLU A 103 17.15 6.44 -16.80
N GLU A 104 17.50 5.32 -16.15
CA GLU A 104 16.74 4.09 -16.24
C GLU A 104 16.24 3.65 -14.85
N ALA A 105 15.00 3.18 -14.79
CA ALA A 105 14.37 2.64 -13.60
C ALA A 105 14.00 1.16 -13.78
N LEU A 106 14.14 0.39 -12.72
CA LEU A 106 13.64 -0.97 -12.64
C LEU A 106 12.14 -0.93 -12.43
N LEU A 107 11.38 -1.50 -13.37
CA LEU A 107 9.94 -1.72 -13.22
C LEU A 107 9.65 -3.22 -13.33
N VAL A 108 8.71 -3.69 -12.51
CA VAL A 108 8.38 -5.10 -12.35
C VAL A 108 6.88 -5.35 -12.52
N HIS A 109 6.53 -6.54 -13.00
CA HIS A 109 5.15 -7.00 -13.08
C HIS A 109 4.92 -8.17 -12.14
N ALA A 110 4.13 -7.94 -11.10
CA ALA A 110 3.80 -8.96 -10.11
C ALA A 110 2.77 -9.97 -10.67
N ALA A 111 2.94 -11.24 -10.35
CA ALA A 111 2.08 -12.34 -10.81
C ALA A 111 0.60 -12.17 -10.40
N ASN A 112 0.33 -11.46 -9.31
CA ASN A 112 -1.01 -11.18 -8.81
C ASN A 112 -1.70 -9.96 -9.46
N PHE A 113 -1.03 -9.25 -10.36
CA PHE A 113 -1.63 -8.12 -11.07
C PHE A 113 -2.65 -8.61 -12.10
N LYS A 114 -3.87 -8.07 -12.02
CA LYS A 114 -4.96 -8.44 -12.93
C LYS A 114 -4.77 -7.95 -14.36
N HIS A 115 -3.99 -6.90 -14.55
CA HIS A 115 -3.71 -6.28 -15.86
C HIS A 115 -2.29 -6.61 -16.26
N ALA A 116 -2.13 -7.52 -17.19
CA ALA A 116 -0.85 -8.07 -17.64
C ALA A 116 0.20 -7.06 -18.17
N ALA A 117 -0.20 -5.84 -18.46
CA ALA A 117 0.70 -4.81 -18.97
C ALA A 117 1.26 -3.86 -17.91
N VAL A 118 0.63 -3.76 -16.73
CA VAL A 118 1.02 -2.76 -15.71
C VAL A 118 2.27 -3.20 -14.98
N HIS A 119 3.28 -2.34 -14.97
CA HIS A 119 4.49 -2.53 -14.18
C HIS A 119 4.57 -1.50 -13.06
N ALA A 120 5.06 -1.93 -11.91
CA ALA A 120 5.18 -1.14 -10.69
C ALA A 120 6.62 -1.20 -10.16
N LEU A 121 6.82 -0.73 -8.95
CA LEU A 121 8.09 -0.86 -8.21
C LEU A 121 8.12 -2.18 -7.44
N VAL A 122 9.31 -2.66 -7.12
CA VAL A 122 9.53 -3.75 -6.15
C VAL A 122 8.93 -3.35 -4.79
N ALA A 123 8.19 -4.26 -4.17
CA ALA A 123 7.52 -3.99 -2.90
C ALA A 123 7.34 -5.28 -2.09
N GLY A 124 7.63 -5.22 -0.79
CA GLY A 124 7.48 -6.36 0.11
C GLY A 124 7.26 -5.97 1.56
N PHE A 125 6.91 -6.94 2.38
CA PHE A 125 6.68 -6.74 3.80
C PHE A 125 7.97 -6.77 4.60
N VAL A 126 8.01 -5.92 5.64
CA VAL A 126 9.10 -5.93 6.61
C VAL A 126 8.98 -7.15 7.50
N GLU A 127 10.04 -7.93 7.61
CA GLU A 127 10.12 -9.11 8.47
C GLU A 127 10.58 -8.77 9.89
N THR A 128 10.25 -9.65 10.83
CA THR A 128 10.65 -9.48 12.23
C THR A 128 12.16 -9.56 12.38
N GLY A 129 12.76 -8.47 12.89
CA GLY A 129 14.18 -8.39 13.20
C GLY A 129 15.04 -7.70 12.16
N GLU A 130 14.48 -7.31 11.02
CA GLU A 130 15.19 -6.51 10.01
C GLU A 130 14.90 -5.01 10.13
N THR A 131 15.81 -4.19 9.63
CA THR A 131 15.56 -2.76 9.42
C THR A 131 14.86 -2.52 8.07
N LEU A 132 14.31 -1.33 7.85
CA LEU A 132 13.68 -0.98 6.58
C LEU A 132 14.66 -1.08 5.40
N GLU A 133 15.91 -0.66 5.59
CA GLU A 133 16.97 -0.73 4.56
C GLU A 133 17.37 -2.19 4.26
N GLN A 134 17.37 -3.05 5.28
CA GLN A 134 17.59 -4.49 5.09
C GLN A 134 16.44 -5.12 4.31
N CYS A 135 15.20 -4.79 4.64
CA CYS A 135 14.02 -5.21 3.88
C CYS A 135 14.11 -4.80 2.41
N VAL A 136 14.43 -3.53 2.13
CA VAL A 136 14.60 -3.03 0.76
C VAL A 136 15.66 -3.83 -0.01
N ALA A 137 16.81 -4.09 0.62
CA ALA A 137 17.90 -4.84 -0.02
C ALA A 137 17.53 -6.32 -0.25
N ARG A 138 16.87 -6.95 0.73
CA ARG A 138 16.42 -8.35 0.65
C ARG A 138 15.39 -8.55 -0.46
N GLU A 139 14.31 -7.76 -0.47
CA GLU A 139 13.24 -7.89 -1.46
C GLU A 139 13.74 -7.66 -2.90
N VAL A 140 14.57 -6.63 -3.13
CA VAL A 140 15.17 -6.43 -4.45
C VAL A 140 16.03 -7.63 -4.85
N LYS A 141 16.78 -8.19 -3.89
CA LYS A 141 17.63 -9.37 -4.14
C LYS A 141 16.81 -10.63 -4.43
N GLU A 142 15.77 -10.89 -3.65
CA GLU A 142 14.91 -12.07 -3.77
C GLU A 142 14.12 -12.05 -5.07
N GLU A 143 13.44 -10.93 -5.36
CA GLU A 143 12.58 -10.82 -6.53
C GLU A 143 13.36 -10.68 -7.85
N THR A 144 14.55 -10.04 -7.84
CA THR A 144 15.23 -9.65 -9.08
C THR A 144 16.67 -10.11 -9.21
N SER A 145 17.29 -10.68 -8.13
CA SER A 145 18.71 -11.04 -8.03
C SER A 145 19.69 -9.86 -8.12
N LEU A 146 19.22 -8.63 -8.06
CA LEU A 146 20.06 -7.43 -8.12
C LEU A 146 20.62 -7.06 -6.75
N GLU A 147 21.81 -6.46 -6.74
CA GLU A 147 22.39 -5.77 -5.60
C GLU A 147 22.19 -4.26 -5.78
N ILE A 148 21.86 -3.58 -4.69
CA ILE A 148 21.62 -2.14 -4.66
C ILE A 148 22.46 -1.46 -3.56
N ASP A 149 22.61 -0.16 -3.68
CA ASP A 149 23.14 0.70 -2.63
C ASP A 149 22.42 2.06 -2.58
N ARG A 150 22.92 3.00 -1.76
CA ARG A 150 22.38 4.36 -1.62
C ARG A 150 20.86 4.41 -1.39
N ILE A 151 20.37 3.51 -0.55
CA ILE A 151 18.95 3.47 -0.16
C ILE A 151 18.58 4.77 0.56
N ARG A 152 17.53 5.47 0.08
CA ARG A 152 17.06 6.75 0.63
C ARG A 152 15.55 6.73 0.79
N TYR A 153 15.07 7.16 1.95
CA TYR A 153 13.64 7.36 2.22
C TYR A 153 13.07 8.53 1.40
N ILE A 154 11.89 8.32 0.83
CA ILE A 154 11.15 9.32 0.03
C ILE A 154 9.88 9.78 0.72
N GLY A 155 9.13 8.87 1.31
CA GLY A 155 7.83 9.17 1.91
C GLY A 155 7.10 7.93 2.39
N SER A 156 5.92 8.11 2.98
CA SER A 156 5.09 7.00 3.42
C SER A 156 3.61 7.25 3.13
N GLN A 157 2.82 6.18 3.11
CA GLN A 157 1.39 6.23 2.85
C GLN A 157 0.68 5.14 3.66
N SER A 158 -0.39 5.52 4.39
CA SER A 158 -1.35 4.52 4.89
C SER A 158 -2.10 3.91 3.71
N TRP A 159 -2.12 2.58 3.63
CA TRP A 159 -2.70 1.84 2.51
C TRP A 159 -3.70 0.82 3.03
N PRO A 160 -5.02 1.04 2.83
CA PRO A 160 -6.07 0.27 3.50
C PRO A 160 -6.37 -1.10 2.85
N PHE A 161 -5.42 -1.70 2.14
CA PHE A 161 -5.62 -2.94 1.40
C PHE A 161 -4.55 -4.00 1.72
N PRO A 162 -4.65 -4.69 2.84
CA PRO A 162 -5.56 -4.61 4.00
C PRO A 162 -4.93 -3.99 5.28
N GLY A 163 -4.62 -2.72 5.33
CA GLY A 163 -4.05 -2.11 6.54
C GLY A 163 -2.53 -2.14 6.56
N GLN A 164 -1.90 -1.52 5.56
CA GLN A 164 -0.46 -1.42 5.43
C GLN A 164 0.03 0.01 5.70
N MET A 165 1.24 0.12 6.23
CA MET A 165 2.04 1.34 6.15
C MET A 165 3.06 1.15 5.06
N MET A 166 2.79 1.71 3.87
CA MET A 166 3.75 1.73 2.76
C MET A 166 4.85 2.75 3.03
N ILE A 167 6.11 2.33 2.87
CA ILE A 167 7.29 3.16 3.12
C ILE A 167 8.12 3.16 1.84
N GLY A 168 8.25 4.35 1.24
CA GLY A 168 8.85 4.55 -0.08
C GLY A 168 10.32 4.88 -0.03
N PHE A 169 11.08 4.24 -0.92
CA PHE A 169 12.52 4.43 -1.05
C PHE A 169 12.94 4.64 -2.51
N THR A 170 14.12 5.23 -2.68
CA THR A 170 14.94 5.11 -3.88
C THR A 170 16.22 4.37 -3.54
N ALA A 171 16.79 3.68 -4.53
CA ALA A 171 18.10 3.04 -4.43
C ALA A 171 18.80 3.08 -5.78
N GLU A 172 20.13 2.90 -5.78
CA GLU A 172 20.93 2.81 -6.99
C GLU A 172 21.34 1.34 -7.23
N TYR A 173 21.23 0.90 -8.48
CA TYR A 173 21.77 -0.38 -8.93
C TYR A 173 23.27 -0.44 -8.72
N LYS A 174 23.73 -1.53 -8.10
CA LYS A 174 25.15 -1.77 -7.84
C LYS A 174 25.73 -2.86 -8.74
N SER A 175 25.06 -4.01 -8.80
CA SER A 175 25.52 -5.16 -9.58
C SER A 175 24.44 -6.23 -9.75
N GLY A 176 24.69 -7.24 -10.56
CA GLY A 176 23.83 -8.39 -10.81
C GLY A 176 23.11 -8.33 -12.15
N GLU A 177 22.45 -9.40 -12.50
CA GLU A 177 21.57 -9.52 -13.66
C GLU A 177 20.16 -9.84 -13.19
N ILE A 178 19.13 -9.31 -13.88
CA ILE A 178 17.74 -9.60 -13.54
C ILE A 178 17.49 -11.09 -13.74
N LYS A 179 17.15 -11.78 -12.64
CA LYS A 179 16.70 -13.17 -12.62
C LYS A 179 15.54 -13.27 -11.67
N LEU A 180 14.42 -13.75 -12.18
CA LEU A 180 13.18 -13.95 -11.42
C LEU A 180 13.19 -15.39 -10.88
N SER A 181 13.18 -15.57 -9.57
CA SER A 181 13.44 -16.88 -8.94
C SER A 181 12.33 -17.38 -8.02
N ASP A 182 11.51 -16.49 -7.45
CA ASP A 182 10.52 -16.83 -6.44
C ASP A 182 9.09 -17.04 -6.97
N GLY A 183 8.82 -16.63 -8.22
CA GLY A 183 7.51 -16.71 -8.85
C GLY A 183 6.55 -15.58 -8.47
N GLU A 184 6.99 -14.61 -7.68
CA GLU A 184 6.20 -13.43 -7.33
C GLU A 184 6.14 -12.44 -8.49
N LEU A 185 7.20 -12.35 -9.29
CA LEU A 185 7.26 -11.56 -10.49
C LEU A 185 7.18 -12.43 -11.76
N THR A 186 6.46 -11.93 -12.76
CA THR A 186 6.38 -12.53 -14.10
C THR A 186 7.27 -11.83 -15.12
N SER A 187 7.61 -10.57 -14.88
CA SER A 187 8.59 -9.82 -15.68
C SER A 187 9.22 -8.69 -14.87
N ALA A 188 10.44 -8.34 -15.24
CA ALA A 188 11.17 -7.17 -14.74
C ALA A 188 12.08 -6.65 -15.86
N GLY A 189 12.33 -5.34 -15.87
CA GLY A 189 13.20 -4.72 -16.86
C GLY A 189 13.61 -3.30 -16.47
N TRP A 190 14.61 -2.82 -17.19
CA TRP A 190 15.07 -1.44 -17.12
C TRP A 190 14.37 -0.61 -18.18
N PHE A 191 13.78 0.51 -17.77
CA PHE A 191 12.99 1.39 -18.64
C PHE A 191 13.42 2.82 -18.50
N THR A 192 13.35 3.56 -19.61
CA THR A 192 13.59 5.01 -19.63
C THR A 192 12.28 5.78 -19.40
N ARG A 193 12.40 7.09 -19.18
CA ARG A 193 11.23 7.97 -18.99
C ARG A 193 10.33 8.03 -20.22
N GLU A 194 10.91 7.90 -21.42
CA GLU A 194 10.20 7.95 -22.70
C GLU A 194 9.64 6.60 -23.15
N ASN A 195 10.22 5.51 -22.62
CA ASN A 195 9.84 4.15 -23.04
C ASN A 195 9.67 3.25 -21.83
N HIS A 196 8.47 3.21 -21.31
CA HIS A 196 8.06 2.37 -20.18
C HIS A 196 6.68 1.74 -20.41
N PRO A 197 6.38 0.61 -19.77
CA PRO A 197 5.05 -0.01 -19.80
C PRO A 197 4.00 0.86 -19.11
N PRO A 198 2.71 0.50 -19.22
CA PRO A 198 1.67 1.10 -18.41
C PRO A 198 2.00 1.03 -16.91
N LEU A 199 1.71 2.10 -16.19
CA LEU A 199 2.05 2.29 -14.79
C LEU A 199 0.83 2.11 -13.88
N PRO A 200 1.02 1.90 -12.55
CA PRO A 200 -0.09 1.84 -11.60
C PRO A 200 -0.90 3.13 -11.60
N SER A 201 -2.18 3.01 -11.22
CA SER A 201 -3.03 4.19 -11.03
C SER A 201 -2.73 4.91 -9.71
N GLN A 202 -3.12 6.17 -9.65
CA GLN A 202 -3.24 6.90 -8.39
C GLN A 202 -4.26 6.20 -7.46
N PRO A 203 -4.15 6.37 -6.14
CA PRO A 203 -3.21 7.20 -5.38
C PRO A 203 -2.00 6.44 -4.80
N SER A 204 -1.56 5.33 -5.40
CA SER A 204 -0.53 4.49 -4.78
C SER A 204 0.82 5.22 -4.64
N LEU A 205 1.53 4.95 -3.52
CA LEU A 205 2.88 5.47 -3.29
C LEU A 205 3.86 5.05 -4.39
N SER A 206 3.72 3.82 -4.92
CA SER A 206 4.50 3.36 -6.07
C SER A 206 4.34 4.30 -7.27
N ARG A 207 3.10 4.67 -7.62
CA ARG A 207 2.84 5.63 -8.71
C ARG A 207 3.41 7.00 -8.40
N HIS A 208 3.26 7.49 -7.19
CA HIS A 208 3.80 8.78 -6.78
C HIS A 208 5.33 8.86 -6.95
N ILE A 209 6.05 7.84 -6.52
CA ILE A 209 7.51 7.77 -6.66
C ILE A 209 7.93 7.69 -8.13
N ILE A 210 7.21 6.91 -8.95
CA ILE A 210 7.45 6.86 -10.39
C ILE A 210 7.22 8.24 -11.03
N ASP A 211 6.16 8.96 -10.67
CA ASP A 211 5.87 10.29 -11.19
C ASP A 211 6.96 11.32 -10.81
N LEU A 212 7.55 11.21 -9.61
CA LEU A 212 8.71 12.02 -9.23
C LEU A 212 9.92 11.74 -10.13
N TRP A 213 10.19 10.47 -10.43
CA TRP A 213 11.26 10.09 -11.34
C TRP A 213 10.99 10.58 -12.79
N LEU A 214 9.79 10.39 -13.31
CA LEU A 214 9.38 10.84 -14.64
C LEU A 214 9.53 12.36 -14.81
N THR A 215 9.33 13.11 -13.73
CA THR A 215 9.41 14.60 -13.73
C THR A 215 10.74 15.16 -13.24
N HIS A 216 11.80 14.33 -13.16
CA HIS A 216 13.15 14.73 -12.70
C HIS A 216 13.16 15.42 -11.32
N LYS A 217 12.35 14.94 -10.39
CA LYS A 217 12.27 15.44 -9.00
C LYS A 217 12.92 14.52 -7.96
N LEU A 218 13.58 13.46 -8.44
CA LEU A 218 14.40 12.53 -7.65
C LEU A 218 15.85 12.63 -8.04
#